data_755a76f21af2aa5045eea00c84674c50
#
_entry.id   755a76f21af2aa5045eea00c84674c50
#
_cell.length_a   1.000
_cell.length_b   1.000
_cell.length_c   1.000
_cell.angle_alpha   90.00
_cell.angle_beta   90.00
_cell.angle_gamma   90.00
#
_symmetry.space_group_name_H-M   'P 1'
#
loop_
_entity.id
_entity.type
_entity.pdbx_description
1 polymer ?
#
loop_
_entity_poly.entity_id
_entity_poly.type
_entity_poly.pdbx_seq_one_letter_code
_entity_poly.pdbx_strand_id
1 'polypeptide(L)'
;GKEMKKKILSFLLCVAAALSLTACGEQGQTDSSDSLPKINDLELLSGAATGSWYTIGAGIADKFNDNYDGFPMTAIPGPGSIGNVPVIASGDSEIGMSYGPFLIAAQNGKAPFETSYTNLRAICAMQPTAIQPLTTLDIDTFGEFVNGKIKDTLGCYPVGNASTFVIETIFKQYGLDSISAIESWGAKAYYADGGSLSDAWSDRHVAIMMPMQNVPASSVTESLVTRSDGHLFSLDDEVIEKLVNENGFSAYTIPAGTYEGQTEDIKTVALPIVIFTTEDADEEMIYNLTKSIYENKEYFEGVHSSFAEFDPDTMNEGTAIALHPGAERFYKEIGLM
;
A
#
# COMPACT_ATOMS: atom_id res chain seq x y z
N GLY A 1 57.83 16.11 -20.29
CA GLY A 1 57.93 16.73 -21.59
C GLY A 1 56.58 17.09 -22.11
N LYS A 2 56.36 18.30 -22.17
CA LYS A 2 56.05 19.21 -23.29
C LYS A 2 54.76 18.88 -24.00
N GLU A 3 53.81 19.75 -23.79
CA GLU A 3 53.40 20.86 -24.70
C GLU A 3 52.48 20.36 -25.84
N MET A 4 51.43 20.97 -26.21
CA MET A 4 51.02 22.41 -26.37
C MET A 4 49.57 22.40 -26.86
N LYS A 5 48.67 23.13 -26.25
CA LYS A 5 48.23 24.48 -26.64
C LYS A 5 47.63 24.63 -28.04
N LYS A 6 46.40 25.19 -28.04
CA LYS A 6 45.82 26.17 -29.01
C LYS A 6 45.12 25.58 -30.25
N LYS A 7 43.90 25.97 -30.56
CA LYS A 7 43.29 27.28 -30.96
C LYS A 7 41.77 27.06 -31.07
N ILE A 8 40.86 27.77 -30.46
CA ILE A 8 40.38 29.15 -30.69
C ILE A 8 40.16 29.50 -32.16
N LEU A 9 38.96 29.86 -32.41
CA LEU A 9 38.45 30.99 -33.20
C LEU A 9 37.33 30.63 -34.15
N SER A 10 36.13 30.98 -33.81
CA SER A 10 35.32 32.08 -34.39
C SER A 10 34.94 31.90 -35.86
N PHE A 11 33.66 31.86 -36.14
CA PHE A 11 33.11 32.71 -37.20
C PHE A 11 31.71 33.18 -36.85
N LEU A 12 31.64 34.46 -36.52
CA LEU A 12 30.45 35.33 -36.57
C LEU A 12 30.32 35.81 -38.02
N LEU A 13 29.11 35.91 -38.55
CA LEU A 13 28.59 36.98 -39.40
C LEU A 13 27.15 36.63 -39.78
N CYS A 14 26.13 37.29 -39.23
CA CYS A 14 25.48 38.50 -39.70
C CYS A 14 25.09 38.51 -41.18
N VAL A 15 23.80 38.53 -41.47
CA VAL A 15 23.21 39.56 -42.32
C VAL A 15 21.74 39.78 -41.91
N ALA A 16 21.43 41.00 -41.52
CA ALA A 16 20.11 41.57 -41.36
C ALA A 16 19.64 42.22 -42.66
N ALA A 17 18.34 42.14 -42.92
CA ALA A 17 17.58 43.18 -43.66
C ALA A 17 16.10 42.82 -43.49
N ALA A 18 15.30 43.45 -42.78
CA ALA A 18 14.75 44.82 -42.69
C ALA A 18 13.71 45.13 -43.77
N LEU A 19 12.61 45.61 -43.20
CA LEU A 19 11.57 46.51 -43.73
C LEU A 19 10.25 45.87 -44.11
N SER A 20 9.26 45.98 -43.29
CA SER A 20 8.27 47.04 -42.92
C SER A 20 7.02 46.97 -43.80
N LEU A 21 5.83 46.92 -43.21
CA LEU A 21 4.98 48.06 -42.89
C LEU A 21 3.59 47.57 -42.38
N THR A 22 3.29 48.08 -41.20
CA THR A 22 1.98 48.54 -40.71
C THR A 22 0.64 48.02 -41.22
N ALA A 23 -0.21 47.54 -40.29
CA ALA A 23 -1.51 48.13 -40.07
C ALA A 23 -2.07 47.70 -38.70
N CYS A 24 -2.62 48.66 -38.00
CA CYS A 24 -3.35 48.56 -36.72
C CYS A 24 -4.52 47.62 -36.76
N GLY A 25 -4.81 46.98 -35.61
CA GLY A 25 -6.10 46.35 -35.35
C GLY A 25 -6.07 45.59 -34.03
N GLU A 26 -6.53 46.24 -32.98
CA GLU A 26 -7.28 45.74 -31.83
C GLU A 26 -6.73 44.61 -30.92
N GLN A 27 -6.69 44.97 -29.67
CA GLN A 27 -6.42 44.16 -28.50
C GLN A 27 -7.26 42.89 -28.41
N GLY A 28 -6.59 41.77 -28.34
CA GLY A 28 -7.08 40.53 -27.80
C GLY A 28 -5.96 39.93 -26.96
N GLN A 29 -6.05 40.08 -25.67
CA GLN A 29 -5.25 39.32 -24.70
C GLN A 29 -5.61 37.84 -24.87
N THR A 30 -4.78 37.10 -25.52
CA THR A 30 -4.79 35.65 -25.42
C THR A 30 -3.70 35.27 -24.44
N ASP A 31 -4.09 35.00 -23.21
CA ASP A 31 -3.34 34.14 -22.31
C ASP A 31 -3.21 32.78 -22.97
N SER A 32 -2.16 32.59 -23.74
CA SER A 32 -1.70 31.29 -24.15
C SER A 32 -0.83 30.71 -23.02
N SER A 33 -1.46 30.19 -21.97
CA SER A 33 -0.86 29.12 -21.24
C SER A 33 -0.75 27.95 -22.21
N ASP A 34 0.43 27.73 -22.77
CA ASP A 34 0.81 26.53 -23.48
C ASP A 34 0.83 25.38 -22.45
N SER A 35 -0.36 24.93 -22.04
CA SER A 35 -0.51 23.62 -21.47
C SER A 35 -0.28 22.62 -22.58
N LEU A 36 0.81 21.89 -22.52
CA LEU A 36 0.99 20.66 -23.28
C LEU A 36 -0.34 19.89 -23.22
N PRO A 37 -0.80 19.30 -24.34
CA PRO A 37 -2.00 18.47 -24.31
C PRO A 37 -1.76 17.43 -23.22
N LYS A 38 -2.61 17.40 -22.19
CA LYS A 38 -2.64 16.28 -21.25
C LYS A 38 -2.83 15.05 -22.10
N ILE A 39 -1.85 14.15 -22.07
CA ILE A 39 -2.03 12.80 -22.59
C ILE A 39 -3.12 12.23 -21.71
N ASN A 40 -4.29 12.00 -22.28
CA ASN A 40 -5.50 11.65 -21.55
C ASN A 40 -5.57 10.15 -21.22
N ASP A 41 -4.47 9.55 -20.80
CA ASP A 41 -4.44 8.19 -20.29
C ASP A 41 -4.65 8.25 -18.77
N LEU A 42 -5.58 7.43 -18.26
CA LEU A 42 -5.78 7.27 -16.83
C LEU A 42 -4.64 6.42 -16.27
N GLU A 43 -4.10 6.82 -15.15
CA GLU A 43 -3.03 6.07 -14.48
C GLU A 43 -3.51 5.41 -13.20
N LEU A 44 -3.23 4.11 -13.07
CA LEU A 44 -3.35 3.36 -11.83
C LEU A 44 -1.97 3.15 -11.23
N LEU A 45 -1.65 3.88 -10.18
CA LEU A 45 -0.38 3.83 -9.48
C LEU A 45 -0.36 2.64 -8.52
N SER A 46 0.45 1.64 -8.85
CA SER A 46 0.52 0.35 -8.15
C SER A 46 1.70 0.25 -7.19
N GLY A 47 2.43 -0.84 -7.20
CA GLY A 47 3.68 -1.05 -6.46
C GLY A 47 4.88 -1.20 -7.39
N ALA A 48 5.95 -1.79 -6.88
CA ALA A 48 7.14 -2.04 -7.69
C ALA A 48 6.82 -2.91 -8.92
N ALA A 49 7.49 -2.65 -10.04
CA ALA A 49 7.25 -3.34 -11.32
C ALA A 49 7.35 -4.87 -11.25
N THR A 50 8.12 -5.40 -10.31
CA THR A 50 8.27 -6.85 -10.06
C THR A 50 7.36 -7.38 -8.96
N GLY A 51 6.53 -6.53 -8.35
CA GLY A 51 5.66 -6.88 -7.24
C GLY A 51 4.25 -7.30 -7.66
N SER A 52 3.56 -8.03 -6.79
CA SER A 52 2.18 -8.47 -6.99
C SER A 52 1.19 -7.33 -7.25
N TRP A 53 1.38 -6.18 -6.62
CA TRP A 53 0.53 -5.01 -6.81
C TRP A 53 0.54 -4.49 -8.25
N TYR A 54 1.70 -4.55 -8.93
CA TYR A 54 1.76 -4.17 -10.35
C TYR A 54 0.93 -5.14 -11.21
N THR A 55 1.06 -6.44 -10.97
CA THR A 55 0.26 -7.46 -11.66
C THR A 55 -1.24 -7.29 -11.41
N ILE A 56 -1.62 -7.02 -10.16
CA ILE A 56 -3.02 -6.75 -9.77
C ILE A 56 -3.53 -5.48 -10.47
N GLY A 57 -2.78 -4.39 -10.41
CA GLY A 57 -3.12 -3.13 -11.08
C GLY A 57 -3.29 -3.28 -12.58
N ALA A 58 -2.42 -4.04 -13.25
CA ALA A 58 -2.55 -4.35 -14.67
C ALA A 58 -3.84 -5.10 -14.98
N GLY A 59 -4.20 -6.10 -14.17
CA GLY A 59 -5.47 -6.83 -14.34
C GLY A 59 -6.70 -5.94 -14.15
N ILE A 60 -6.65 -5.01 -13.19
CA ILE A 60 -7.72 -4.03 -12.98
C ILE A 60 -7.86 -3.11 -14.20
N ALA A 61 -6.74 -2.57 -14.70
CA ALA A 61 -6.71 -1.71 -15.86
C ALA A 61 -7.25 -2.42 -17.12
N ASP A 62 -6.85 -3.67 -17.35
CA ASP A 62 -7.34 -4.49 -18.48
C ASP A 62 -8.87 -4.63 -18.43
N LYS A 63 -9.44 -4.98 -17.28
CA LYS A 63 -10.89 -5.16 -17.16
C LYS A 63 -11.67 -3.85 -17.20
N PHE A 64 -11.10 -2.77 -16.70
CA PHE A 64 -11.67 -1.45 -16.86
C PHE A 64 -11.74 -1.07 -18.35
N ASN A 65 -10.66 -1.25 -19.09
CA ASN A 65 -10.58 -0.90 -20.51
C ASN A 65 -11.49 -1.74 -21.40
N ASP A 66 -11.83 -2.97 -21.01
CA ASP A 66 -12.78 -3.83 -21.73
C ASP A 66 -14.21 -3.25 -21.75
N ASN A 67 -14.55 -2.42 -20.76
CA ASN A 67 -15.94 -2.00 -20.49
C ASN A 67 -16.15 -0.48 -20.43
N TYR A 68 -15.12 0.31 -20.64
CA TYR A 68 -15.17 1.76 -20.55
C TYR A 68 -14.72 2.42 -21.85
N ASP A 69 -15.62 3.16 -22.47
CA ASP A 69 -15.40 3.84 -23.75
C ASP A 69 -14.65 5.19 -23.63
N GLY A 70 -14.22 5.56 -22.41
CA GLY A 70 -13.46 6.77 -22.14
C GLY A 70 -11.96 6.61 -22.38
N PHE A 71 -11.15 7.36 -21.65
CA PHE A 71 -9.71 7.23 -21.75
C PHE A 71 -9.23 5.89 -21.19
N PRO A 72 -8.28 5.21 -21.86
CA PRO A 72 -7.77 3.95 -21.38
C PRO A 72 -6.98 4.15 -20.06
N MET A 73 -7.04 3.15 -19.19
CA MET A 73 -6.28 3.08 -17.96
C MET A 73 -5.02 2.25 -18.16
N THR A 74 -3.89 2.74 -17.64
CA THR A 74 -2.61 2.04 -17.63
C THR A 74 -2.14 1.89 -16.19
N ALA A 75 -1.82 0.65 -15.78
CA ALA A 75 -1.13 0.44 -14.52
C ALA A 75 0.33 0.85 -14.65
N ILE A 76 0.79 1.68 -13.74
CA ILE A 76 2.17 2.14 -13.68
C ILE A 76 2.83 1.70 -12.37
N PRO A 77 4.14 1.39 -12.38
CA PRO A 77 4.87 1.16 -11.14
C PRO A 77 4.81 2.39 -10.24
N GLY A 78 4.62 2.17 -8.95
CA GLY A 78 4.53 3.23 -7.96
C GLY A 78 5.45 3.02 -6.77
N PRO A 79 5.62 4.06 -5.94
CA PRO A 79 6.46 4.00 -4.74
C PRO A 79 5.84 3.16 -3.60
N GLY A 80 4.68 2.53 -3.83
CA GLY A 80 4.03 1.64 -2.87
C GLY A 80 3.05 2.33 -1.93
N SER A 81 2.56 1.60 -0.94
CA SER A 81 1.40 1.97 -0.11
C SER A 81 1.48 3.33 0.57
N ILE A 82 2.67 3.75 0.99
CA ILE A 82 2.88 5.06 1.61
C ILE A 82 3.10 6.12 0.53
N GLY A 83 3.99 5.85 -0.41
CA GLY A 83 4.40 6.82 -1.41
C GLY A 83 3.33 7.15 -2.45
N ASN A 84 2.39 6.25 -2.73
CA ASN A 84 1.28 6.50 -3.66
C ASN A 84 0.35 7.61 -3.14
N VAL A 85 0.20 7.75 -1.83
CA VAL A 85 -0.75 8.69 -1.23
C VAL A 85 -0.50 10.15 -1.64
N PRO A 86 0.69 10.74 -1.46
CA PRO A 86 0.92 12.12 -1.88
C PRO A 86 0.81 12.31 -3.40
N VAL A 87 1.15 11.32 -4.21
CA VAL A 87 1.05 11.41 -5.68
C VAL A 87 -0.41 11.51 -6.12
N ILE A 88 -1.29 10.67 -5.56
CA ILE A 88 -2.73 10.74 -5.85
C ILE A 88 -3.33 12.04 -5.29
N ALA A 89 -2.99 12.40 -4.06
CA ALA A 89 -3.54 13.60 -3.41
C ALA A 89 -3.19 14.91 -4.16
N SER A 90 -2.04 14.95 -4.85
CA SER A 90 -1.64 16.08 -5.70
C SER A 90 -2.31 16.09 -7.08
N GLY A 91 -2.92 14.97 -7.49
CA GLY A 91 -3.51 14.80 -8.82
C GLY A 91 -2.49 14.47 -9.92
N ASP A 92 -1.29 14.03 -9.55
CA ASP A 92 -0.27 13.61 -10.51
C ASP A 92 -0.59 12.24 -11.14
N SER A 93 -1.44 11.45 -10.50
CA SER A 93 -2.07 10.23 -11.03
C SER A 93 -3.50 10.13 -10.51
N GLU A 94 -4.40 9.42 -11.20
CA GLU A 94 -5.83 9.41 -10.89
C GLU A 94 -6.20 8.38 -9.85
N ILE A 95 -5.65 7.17 -9.94
CA ILE A 95 -6.02 6.02 -9.10
C ILE A 95 -4.78 5.46 -8.42
N GLY A 96 -4.89 5.11 -7.16
CA GLY A 96 -3.80 4.53 -6.38
C GLY A 96 -4.21 3.29 -5.60
N MET A 97 -3.19 2.55 -5.18
CA MET A 97 -3.29 1.43 -4.26
C MET A 97 -2.58 1.79 -2.96
N SER A 98 -3.24 1.54 -1.83
CA SER A 98 -2.65 1.70 -0.50
C SER A 98 -3.27 0.70 0.48
N TYR A 99 -2.87 0.74 1.72
CA TYR A 99 -3.52 0.00 2.80
C TYR A 99 -4.40 0.93 3.63
N GLY A 100 -5.51 0.42 4.14
CA GLY A 100 -6.45 1.18 4.98
C GLY A 100 -5.80 1.98 6.11
N PRO A 101 -4.90 1.39 6.91
CA PRO A 101 -4.21 2.13 7.98
C PRO A 101 -3.42 3.34 7.51
N PHE A 102 -2.79 3.28 6.35
CA PHE A 102 -2.07 4.44 5.79
C PHE A 102 -3.01 5.53 5.29
N LEU A 103 -4.16 5.17 4.73
CA LEU A 103 -5.16 6.16 4.31
C LEU A 103 -5.74 6.92 5.51
N ILE A 104 -6.03 6.24 6.62
CA ILE A 104 -6.44 6.89 7.87
C ILE A 104 -5.33 7.80 8.42
N ALA A 105 -4.10 7.30 8.46
CA ALA A 105 -2.96 8.10 8.91
C ALA A 105 -2.76 9.35 8.04
N ALA A 106 -2.90 9.20 6.72
CA ALA A 106 -2.78 10.30 5.76
C ALA A 106 -3.86 11.36 5.96
N GLN A 107 -5.12 10.98 6.13
CA GLN A 107 -6.19 11.94 6.38
C GLN A 107 -5.98 12.74 7.67
N ASN A 108 -5.39 12.13 8.67
CA ASN A 108 -5.15 12.73 9.97
C ASN A 108 -3.77 13.41 10.11
N GLY A 109 -2.95 13.42 9.07
CA GLY A 109 -1.60 13.96 9.12
C GLY A 109 -0.72 13.28 10.18
N LYS A 110 -0.92 11.98 10.39
CA LYS A 110 -0.14 11.17 11.33
C LYS A 110 0.96 10.39 10.60
N ALA A 111 2.01 10.04 11.32
CA ALA A 111 3.10 9.23 10.76
C ALA A 111 2.57 7.99 10.01
N PRO A 112 3.12 7.66 8.83
CA PRO A 112 4.34 8.22 8.24
C PRO A 112 4.18 9.54 7.47
N PHE A 113 3.01 10.19 7.54
CA PHE A 113 2.72 11.45 6.84
C PHE A 113 2.91 12.64 7.77
N GLU A 114 3.46 13.72 7.22
CA GLU A 114 3.64 15.00 7.93
C GLU A 114 2.50 16.00 7.62
N THR A 115 1.73 15.70 6.58
CA THR A 115 0.64 16.55 6.08
C THR A 115 -0.66 15.75 6.08
N SER A 116 -1.78 16.43 6.35
CA SER A 116 -3.12 15.85 6.24
C SER A 116 -3.60 15.93 4.78
N TYR A 117 -4.08 14.79 4.26
CA TYR A 117 -4.63 14.65 2.92
C TYR A 117 -6.14 14.37 3.00
N THR A 118 -6.95 15.42 3.10
CA THR A 118 -8.39 15.32 3.34
C THR A 118 -9.22 15.06 2.08
N ASN A 119 -8.62 15.25 0.91
CA ASN A 119 -9.26 15.06 -0.40
C ASN A 119 -9.31 13.61 -0.89
N LEU A 120 -8.77 12.66 -0.14
CA LEU A 120 -8.76 11.24 -0.52
C LEU A 120 -10.13 10.60 -0.38
N ARG A 121 -10.48 9.72 -1.33
CA ARG A 121 -11.70 8.91 -1.34
C ARG A 121 -11.39 7.48 -1.73
N ALA A 122 -12.04 6.52 -1.06
CA ALA A 122 -11.92 5.11 -1.41
C ALA A 122 -12.82 4.75 -2.58
N ILE A 123 -12.41 3.75 -3.33
CA ILE A 123 -13.20 3.12 -4.39
C ILE A 123 -13.71 1.77 -3.90
N CYS A 124 -12.80 0.92 -3.47
CA CYS A 124 -13.12 -0.40 -2.90
C CYS A 124 -11.99 -0.90 -1.99
N ALA A 125 -12.33 -1.84 -1.11
CA ALA A 125 -11.37 -2.69 -0.41
C ALA A 125 -11.25 -4.03 -1.15
N MET A 126 -10.03 -4.50 -1.30
CA MET A 126 -9.72 -5.77 -1.93
C MET A 126 -9.24 -6.79 -0.89
N GLN A 127 -8.67 -7.91 -1.35
CA GLN A 127 -8.15 -8.94 -0.47
C GLN A 127 -7.14 -8.35 0.55
N PRO A 128 -7.19 -8.86 1.79
CA PRO A 128 -6.31 -8.33 2.84
C PRO A 128 -4.91 -8.92 2.78
N THR A 129 -3.96 -8.19 3.35
CA THR A 129 -2.63 -8.69 3.71
C THR A 129 -2.57 -8.87 5.21
N ALA A 130 -2.39 -10.09 5.70
CA ALA A 130 -2.46 -10.39 7.12
C ALA A 130 -1.12 -10.27 7.84
N ILE A 131 -1.16 -9.83 9.09
CA ILE A 131 -0.05 -9.98 10.01
C ILE A 131 -0.07 -11.42 10.52
N GLN A 132 1.08 -12.10 10.43
CA GLN A 132 1.21 -13.51 10.79
C GLN A 132 2.24 -13.68 11.90
N PRO A 133 1.84 -13.49 13.18
CA PRO A 133 2.81 -13.50 14.28
C PRO A 133 3.42 -14.89 14.48
N LEU A 134 4.75 -14.95 14.46
CA LEU A 134 5.57 -16.15 14.65
C LEU A 134 6.43 -16.02 15.88
N THR A 135 6.52 -17.08 16.68
CA THR A 135 7.40 -17.13 17.85
C THR A 135 7.97 -18.53 18.09
N THR A 136 9.04 -18.57 18.85
CA THR A 136 9.61 -19.80 19.45
C THR A 136 9.50 -19.79 20.98
N LEU A 137 8.85 -18.77 21.53
CA LEU A 137 8.58 -18.63 22.97
C LEU A 137 7.31 -19.40 23.32
N ASP A 138 7.21 -19.87 24.54
CA ASP A 138 6.02 -20.54 25.08
C ASP A 138 4.98 -19.47 25.47
N ILE A 139 4.36 -18.86 24.46
CA ILE A 139 3.31 -17.83 24.58
C ILE A 139 2.21 -18.07 23.56
N ASP A 140 0.97 -17.77 23.95
CA ASP A 140 -0.20 -17.86 23.09
C ASP A 140 -0.63 -16.49 22.53
N THR A 141 -0.27 -15.40 23.22
CA THR A 141 -0.58 -14.04 22.77
C THR A 141 0.62 -13.09 22.90
N PHE A 142 0.59 -12.01 22.09
CA PHE A 142 1.62 -10.97 22.20
C PHE A 142 1.55 -10.22 23.55
N GLY A 143 0.36 -10.15 24.15
CA GLY A 143 0.19 -9.58 25.50
C GLY A 143 1.00 -10.31 26.56
N GLU A 144 1.18 -11.62 26.45
CA GLU A 144 2.04 -12.39 27.36
C GLU A 144 3.52 -11.97 27.25
N PHE A 145 4.02 -11.72 26.04
CA PHE A 145 5.37 -11.21 25.84
C PHE A 145 5.56 -9.84 26.51
N VAL A 146 4.61 -8.92 26.31
CA VAL A 146 4.69 -7.55 26.82
C VAL A 146 4.49 -7.53 28.35
N ASN A 147 3.45 -8.18 28.85
CA ASN A 147 3.10 -8.18 30.29
C ASN A 147 4.13 -8.98 31.12
N GLY A 148 4.63 -10.07 30.57
CA GLY A 148 5.68 -10.88 31.16
C GLY A 148 7.07 -10.25 31.09
N LYS A 149 7.21 -9.16 30.34
CA LYS A 149 8.52 -8.51 30.08
C LYS A 149 9.60 -9.52 29.66
N ILE A 150 9.22 -10.41 28.74
CA ILE A 150 10.08 -11.50 28.29
C ILE A 150 11.28 -10.91 27.56
N LYS A 151 12.48 -11.38 27.95
CA LYS A 151 13.76 -10.87 27.43
C LYS A 151 14.21 -11.71 26.26
N ASP A 152 13.69 -11.40 25.08
CA ASP A 152 14.09 -12.06 23.85
C ASP A 152 14.17 -11.06 22.68
N THR A 153 14.50 -11.51 21.48
CA THR A 153 14.74 -10.68 20.31
C THR A 153 13.56 -10.75 19.34
N LEU A 154 13.02 -9.58 19.02
CA LEU A 154 12.01 -9.39 17.98
C LEU A 154 12.69 -8.91 16.70
N GLY A 155 12.43 -9.60 15.59
CA GLY A 155 12.91 -9.23 14.26
C GLY A 155 11.92 -8.34 13.52
N CYS A 156 12.43 -7.25 12.95
CA CYS A 156 11.67 -6.27 12.22
C CYS A 156 12.37 -5.86 10.93
N TYR A 157 11.61 -5.37 9.96
CA TYR A 157 12.18 -4.67 8.82
C TYR A 157 12.81 -3.34 9.25
N PRO A 158 13.69 -2.74 8.41
CA PRO A 158 14.31 -1.46 8.72
C PRO A 158 13.30 -0.36 9.03
N VAL A 159 13.71 0.59 9.84
CA VAL A 159 12.92 1.81 10.11
C VAL A 159 12.58 2.51 8.80
N GLY A 160 11.31 2.94 8.65
CA GLY A 160 10.78 3.54 7.42
C GLY A 160 10.13 2.54 6.46
N ASN A 161 10.28 1.24 6.66
CA ASN A 161 9.54 0.23 5.92
C ASN A 161 8.06 0.22 6.34
N ALA A 162 7.16 -0.02 5.38
CA ALA A 162 5.71 -0.06 5.65
C ALA A 162 5.34 -1.07 6.75
N SER A 163 5.95 -2.25 6.75
CA SER A 163 5.71 -3.26 7.79
C SER A 163 6.12 -2.77 9.18
N THR A 164 7.19 -2.00 9.27
CA THR A 164 7.66 -1.43 10.56
C THR A 164 6.65 -0.44 11.11
N PHE A 165 6.08 0.44 10.29
CA PHE A 165 4.99 1.34 10.71
C PHE A 165 3.75 0.59 11.17
N VAL A 166 3.40 -0.50 10.49
CA VAL A 166 2.27 -1.35 10.88
C VAL A 166 2.51 -1.97 12.25
N ILE A 167 3.68 -2.57 12.47
CA ILE A 167 4.05 -3.17 13.75
C ILE A 167 4.09 -2.12 14.87
N GLU A 168 4.63 -0.93 14.62
CA GLU A 168 4.60 0.17 15.58
C GLU A 168 3.17 0.59 15.94
N THR A 169 2.25 0.60 14.96
CA THR A 169 0.84 0.87 15.22
C THR A 169 0.22 -0.19 16.13
N ILE A 170 0.54 -1.46 15.90
CA ILE A 170 0.14 -2.57 16.77
C ILE A 170 0.71 -2.38 18.18
N PHE A 171 2.01 -2.07 18.30
CA PHE A 171 2.69 -1.90 19.58
C PHE A 171 2.10 -0.77 20.42
N LYS A 172 1.67 0.33 19.79
CA LYS A 172 0.99 1.44 20.48
C LYS A 172 -0.28 0.99 21.20
N GLN A 173 -0.99 0.02 20.66
CA GLN A 173 -2.19 -0.54 21.32
C GLN A 173 -1.85 -1.41 22.53
N TYR A 174 -0.61 -1.88 22.63
CA TYR A 174 -0.05 -2.53 23.83
C TYR A 174 0.59 -1.53 24.81
N GLY A 175 0.47 -0.22 24.58
CA GLY A 175 1.08 0.81 25.41
C GLY A 175 2.57 1.02 25.18
N LEU A 176 3.11 0.58 24.04
CA LEU A 176 4.49 0.74 23.65
C LEU A 176 4.59 1.84 22.59
N ASP A 177 5.32 2.93 22.86
CA ASP A 177 5.42 4.09 21.96
C ASP A 177 6.16 3.76 20.65
N SER A 178 6.99 2.72 20.65
CA SER A 178 7.78 2.26 19.50
C SER A 178 8.18 0.80 19.68
N ILE A 179 8.68 0.18 18.62
CA ILE A 179 9.25 -1.18 18.68
C ILE A 179 10.40 -1.22 19.69
N SER A 180 11.27 -0.21 19.71
CA SER A 180 12.42 -0.16 20.63
C SER A 180 12.01 -0.01 22.11
N ALA A 181 10.76 0.31 22.44
CA ALA A 181 10.28 0.38 23.82
C ALA A 181 10.46 -0.95 24.58
N ILE A 182 10.50 -2.08 23.87
CA ILE A 182 10.77 -3.41 24.46
C ILE A 182 12.17 -3.49 25.12
N GLU A 183 13.10 -2.66 24.69
CA GLU A 183 14.46 -2.64 25.23
C GLU A 183 14.51 -2.14 26.68
N SER A 184 13.48 -1.40 27.11
CA SER A 184 13.38 -0.91 28.49
C SER A 184 13.35 -2.02 29.55
N TRP A 185 12.93 -3.23 29.19
CA TRP A 185 12.95 -4.39 30.09
C TRP A 185 13.99 -5.45 29.71
N GLY A 186 14.85 -5.17 28.71
CA GLY A 186 15.96 -6.03 28.30
C GLY A 186 15.67 -6.98 27.15
N ALA A 187 14.51 -6.85 26.49
CA ALA A 187 14.27 -7.44 25.17
C ALA A 187 15.08 -6.69 24.10
N LYS A 188 15.12 -7.17 22.87
CA LYS A 188 15.90 -6.55 21.79
C LYS A 188 15.04 -6.42 20.52
N ALA A 189 15.24 -5.34 19.79
CA ALA A 189 14.75 -5.19 18.42
C ALA A 189 15.91 -5.41 17.44
N TYR A 190 15.75 -6.34 16.50
CA TYR A 190 16.70 -6.63 15.44
C TYR A 190 16.12 -6.20 14.11
N TYR A 191 16.76 -5.23 13.46
CA TYR A 191 16.28 -4.67 12.20
C TYR A 191 17.12 -5.19 11.03
N ALA A 192 16.46 -5.85 10.07
CA ALA A 192 17.11 -6.35 8.87
C ALA A 192 16.10 -6.52 7.71
N ASP A 193 16.60 -6.68 6.49
CA ASP A 193 15.78 -7.05 5.36
C ASP A 193 15.22 -8.48 5.46
N GLY A 194 14.28 -8.84 4.58
CA GLY A 194 13.57 -10.12 4.67
C GLY A 194 14.46 -11.35 4.62
N GLY A 195 15.51 -11.34 3.79
CA GLY A 195 16.48 -12.44 3.70
C GLY A 195 17.28 -12.59 5.00
N SER A 196 17.82 -11.48 5.50
CA SER A 196 18.56 -11.44 6.76
C SER A 196 17.70 -11.77 7.98
N LEU A 197 16.40 -11.42 7.96
CA LEU A 197 15.47 -11.83 9.03
C LEU A 197 15.21 -13.35 9.00
N SER A 198 15.06 -13.94 7.82
CA SER A 198 14.91 -15.39 7.67
C SER A 198 16.15 -16.14 8.16
N ASP A 199 17.33 -15.64 7.84
CA ASP A 199 18.60 -16.19 8.34
C ASP A 199 18.69 -16.06 9.87
N ALA A 200 18.38 -14.88 10.44
CA ALA A 200 18.40 -14.64 11.87
C ALA A 200 17.40 -15.53 12.64
N TRP A 201 16.24 -15.81 12.05
CA TRP A 201 15.28 -16.78 12.59
C TRP A 201 15.87 -18.19 12.59
N SER A 202 16.39 -18.64 11.44
CA SER A 202 16.98 -19.97 11.29
C SER A 202 18.18 -20.17 12.22
N ASP A 203 19.00 -19.15 12.41
CA ASP A 203 20.19 -19.13 13.26
C ASP A 203 19.88 -18.88 14.76
N ARG A 204 18.60 -18.81 15.13
CA ARG A 204 18.14 -18.62 16.51
C ARG A 204 18.54 -17.28 17.14
N HIS A 205 18.78 -16.26 16.32
CA HIS A 205 19.06 -14.89 16.77
C HIS A 205 17.79 -14.08 17.02
N VAL A 206 16.66 -14.52 16.47
CA VAL A 206 15.35 -13.90 16.60
C VAL A 206 14.35 -14.94 17.09
N ALA A 207 13.51 -14.57 18.05
CA ALA A 207 12.48 -15.43 18.64
C ALA A 207 11.06 -15.02 18.28
N ILE A 208 10.85 -13.79 17.81
CA ILE A 208 9.55 -13.28 17.38
C ILE A 208 9.69 -12.59 16.04
N MET A 209 8.75 -12.85 15.11
CA MET A 209 8.57 -12.10 13.86
C MET A 209 7.09 -11.88 13.60
N MET A 210 6.77 -10.81 12.85
CA MET A 210 5.39 -10.51 12.44
C MET A 210 5.34 -10.23 10.92
N PRO A 211 5.53 -11.24 10.06
CA PRO A 211 5.42 -11.06 8.61
C PRO A 211 4.05 -10.50 8.21
N MET A 212 4.05 -9.60 7.23
CA MET A 212 2.87 -9.00 6.64
C MET A 212 2.72 -9.52 5.21
N GLN A 213 1.91 -10.54 5.01
CA GLN A 213 1.77 -11.26 3.74
C GLN A 213 0.37 -11.87 3.57
N ASN A 214 0.06 -12.30 2.35
CA ASN A 214 -1.13 -13.11 2.10
C ASN A 214 -1.02 -14.48 2.79
N VAL A 215 -2.14 -15.05 3.17
CA VAL A 215 -2.23 -16.36 3.85
C VAL A 215 -2.70 -17.43 2.85
N PRO A 216 -2.03 -18.59 2.75
CA PRO A 216 -0.76 -18.94 3.39
C PRO A 216 0.43 -18.27 2.69
N ALA A 217 1.48 -17.97 3.47
CA ALA A 217 2.72 -17.40 2.96
C ALA A 217 3.85 -18.44 2.93
N SER A 218 4.55 -18.53 1.81
CA SER A 218 5.68 -19.47 1.67
C SER A 218 6.80 -19.19 2.68
N SER A 219 7.07 -17.92 2.97
CA SER A 219 8.08 -17.54 3.97
C SER A 219 7.70 -17.97 5.40
N VAL A 220 6.41 -17.96 5.74
CA VAL A 220 5.92 -18.47 7.03
C VAL A 220 6.06 -19.99 7.08
N THR A 221 5.67 -20.69 6.02
CA THR A 221 5.86 -22.13 5.90
C THR A 221 7.34 -22.51 6.06
N GLU A 222 8.23 -21.81 5.36
CA GLU A 222 9.67 -22.02 5.44
C GLU A 222 10.23 -21.75 6.86
N SER A 223 9.76 -20.70 7.51
CA SER A 223 10.15 -20.38 8.89
C SER A 223 9.75 -21.50 9.88
N LEU A 224 8.57 -22.09 9.72
CA LEU A 224 8.09 -23.18 10.56
C LEU A 224 8.83 -24.49 10.27
N VAL A 225 9.24 -24.72 9.01
CA VAL A 225 10.06 -25.90 8.65
C VAL A 225 11.47 -25.80 9.21
N THR A 226 12.08 -24.60 9.15
CA THR A 226 13.46 -24.41 9.64
C THR A 226 13.56 -24.41 11.17
N ARG A 227 12.49 -24.07 11.88
CA ARG A 227 12.42 -24.06 13.34
C ARG A 227 11.23 -24.88 13.83
N SER A 228 11.48 -26.13 14.22
CA SER A 228 10.46 -27.04 14.76
C SER A 228 9.87 -26.60 16.11
N ASP A 229 10.51 -25.66 16.79
CA ASP A 229 10.03 -24.99 18.01
C ASP A 229 9.20 -23.72 17.66
N GLY A 230 9.12 -23.35 16.39
CA GLY A 230 8.34 -22.21 15.93
C GLY A 230 6.86 -22.52 15.81
N HIS A 231 6.02 -21.55 16.15
CA HIS A 231 4.57 -21.61 15.99
C HIS A 231 3.99 -20.20 15.79
N LEU A 232 2.74 -20.15 15.32
CA LEU A 232 2.00 -18.90 15.27
C LEU A 232 1.39 -18.61 16.64
N PHE A 233 1.22 -17.32 16.95
CA PHE A 233 0.54 -16.86 18.15
C PHE A 233 -0.45 -15.74 17.82
N SER A 234 -1.40 -15.46 18.71
CA SER A 234 -2.45 -14.47 18.45
C SER A 234 -2.07 -13.08 18.95
N LEU A 235 -2.72 -12.06 18.41
CA LEU A 235 -2.88 -10.77 19.08
C LEU A 235 -4.04 -10.86 20.06
N ASP A 236 -4.02 -10.00 21.08
CA ASP A 236 -5.08 -9.96 22.09
C ASP A 236 -6.37 -9.34 21.52
N ASP A 237 -7.53 -9.88 21.87
CA ASP A 237 -8.82 -9.46 21.32
C ASP A 237 -9.09 -7.95 21.51
N GLU A 238 -8.75 -7.38 22.66
CA GLU A 238 -8.91 -5.95 22.94
C GLU A 238 -8.02 -5.07 22.01
N VAL A 239 -6.84 -5.56 21.66
CA VAL A 239 -5.91 -4.87 20.76
C VAL A 239 -6.42 -4.95 19.32
N ILE A 240 -6.92 -6.10 18.91
CA ILE A 240 -7.55 -6.28 17.59
C ILE A 240 -8.73 -5.30 17.45
N GLU A 241 -9.61 -5.23 18.45
CA GLU A 241 -10.76 -4.31 18.44
C GLU A 241 -10.35 -2.85 18.26
N LYS A 242 -9.33 -2.39 19.00
CA LYS A 242 -8.80 -1.02 18.85
C LYS A 242 -8.20 -0.77 17.48
N LEU A 243 -7.41 -1.71 16.97
CA LEU A 243 -6.80 -1.58 15.63
C LEU A 243 -7.86 -1.47 14.53
N VAL A 244 -8.95 -2.23 14.65
CA VAL A 244 -10.08 -2.17 13.70
C VAL A 244 -10.81 -0.84 13.80
N ASN A 245 -11.18 -0.42 15.01
CA ASN A 245 -12.02 0.76 15.20
C ASN A 245 -11.29 2.09 14.98
N GLU A 246 -9.98 2.13 15.24
CA GLU A 246 -9.23 3.39 15.28
C GLU A 246 -8.16 3.53 14.19
N ASN A 247 -7.69 2.42 13.62
CA ASN A 247 -6.50 2.43 12.77
C ASN A 247 -6.73 1.86 11.36
N GLY A 248 -7.95 1.47 10.99
CA GLY A 248 -8.26 1.00 9.63
C GLY A 248 -7.78 -0.40 9.29
N PHE A 249 -7.49 -1.22 10.31
CA PHE A 249 -7.27 -2.66 10.14
C PHE A 249 -8.60 -3.40 10.02
N SER A 250 -8.56 -4.64 9.56
CA SER A 250 -9.64 -5.61 9.70
C SER A 250 -9.22 -6.73 10.65
N ALA A 251 -10.16 -7.25 11.43
CA ALA A 251 -9.94 -8.47 12.20
C ALA A 251 -9.72 -9.63 11.22
N TYR A 252 -8.76 -10.50 11.51
CA TYR A 252 -8.44 -11.62 10.67
C TYR A 252 -8.16 -12.88 11.52
N THR A 253 -8.62 -14.01 11.02
CA THR A 253 -8.33 -15.31 11.63
C THR A 253 -7.58 -16.16 10.63
N ILE A 254 -6.40 -16.65 11.01
CA ILE A 254 -5.68 -17.67 10.25
C ILE A 254 -6.23 -19.02 10.71
N PRO A 255 -7.01 -19.73 9.87
CA PRO A 255 -7.70 -20.96 10.29
C PRO A 255 -6.72 -22.05 10.72
N ALA A 256 -7.12 -22.84 11.69
CA ALA A 256 -6.39 -24.05 12.08
C ALA A 256 -6.09 -24.93 10.84
N GLY A 257 -4.89 -25.48 10.77
CA GLY A 257 -4.47 -26.32 9.63
C GLY A 257 -4.00 -25.53 8.40
N THR A 258 -3.93 -24.21 8.46
CA THR A 258 -3.33 -23.40 7.38
C THR A 258 -1.85 -23.73 7.19
N TYR A 259 -1.14 -23.92 8.30
CA TYR A 259 0.27 -24.32 8.32
C TYR A 259 0.43 -25.68 9.01
N GLU A 260 1.49 -26.42 8.62
CA GLU A 260 1.79 -27.70 9.25
C GLU A 260 2.05 -27.51 10.76
N GLY A 261 1.37 -28.32 11.58
CA GLY A 261 1.47 -28.27 13.03
C GLY A 261 0.60 -27.20 13.72
N GLN A 262 -0.05 -26.32 12.96
CA GLN A 262 -1.00 -25.35 13.50
C GLN A 262 -2.35 -26.04 13.77
N THR A 263 -2.68 -26.25 15.04
CA THR A 263 -3.88 -26.97 15.47
C THR A 263 -5.05 -26.06 15.84
N GLU A 264 -4.79 -24.76 16.04
CA GLU A 264 -5.79 -23.79 16.47
C GLU A 264 -5.87 -22.59 15.55
N ASP A 265 -7.00 -21.91 15.61
CA ASP A 265 -7.19 -20.63 14.93
C ASP A 265 -6.30 -19.55 15.55
N ILE A 266 -5.64 -18.75 14.72
CA ILE A 266 -4.81 -17.63 15.16
C ILE A 266 -5.54 -16.33 14.89
N LYS A 267 -5.84 -15.58 15.93
CA LYS A 267 -6.48 -14.27 15.85
C LYS A 267 -5.43 -13.18 15.61
N THR A 268 -5.63 -12.40 14.60
CA THR A 268 -4.71 -11.31 14.21
C THR A 268 -5.47 -10.20 13.51
N VAL A 269 -4.75 -9.32 12.86
CA VAL A 269 -5.29 -8.27 12.00
C VAL A 269 -4.75 -8.38 10.60
N ALA A 270 -5.51 -7.86 9.66
CA ALA A 270 -5.09 -7.71 8.28
C ALA A 270 -5.26 -6.26 7.82
N LEU A 271 -4.54 -5.91 6.78
CA LEU A 271 -4.62 -4.63 6.12
C LEU A 271 -5.38 -4.82 4.82
N PRO A 272 -6.60 -4.27 4.69
CA PRO A 272 -7.28 -4.29 3.40
C PRO A 272 -6.48 -3.46 2.40
N ILE A 273 -6.27 -4.01 1.21
CA ILE A 273 -5.76 -3.24 0.07
C ILE A 273 -6.92 -2.36 -0.39
N VAL A 274 -6.71 -1.06 -0.42
CA VAL A 274 -7.73 -0.10 -0.83
C VAL A 274 -7.32 0.55 -2.14
N ILE A 275 -8.20 0.47 -3.12
CA ILE A 275 -8.11 1.28 -4.34
C ILE A 275 -8.72 2.63 -4.01
N PHE A 276 -7.98 3.70 -4.27
CA PHE A 276 -8.37 5.03 -3.84
C PHE A 276 -8.06 6.11 -4.90
N THR A 277 -8.68 7.24 -4.73
CA THR A 277 -8.58 8.41 -5.61
C THR A 277 -8.78 9.69 -4.81
N THR A 278 -8.99 10.82 -5.48
CA THR A 278 -9.39 12.08 -4.86
C THR A 278 -10.88 12.35 -5.06
N GLU A 279 -11.44 13.27 -4.27
CA GLU A 279 -12.83 13.69 -4.36
C GLU A 279 -13.20 14.33 -5.71
N ASP A 280 -12.21 14.87 -6.43
CA ASP A 280 -12.39 15.55 -7.71
C ASP A 280 -12.33 14.60 -8.93
N ALA A 281 -12.10 13.30 -8.71
CA ALA A 281 -12.08 12.32 -9.79
C ALA A 281 -13.44 12.24 -10.50
N ASP A 282 -13.42 11.93 -11.80
CA ASP A 282 -14.64 11.81 -12.59
C ASP A 282 -15.57 10.71 -12.07
N GLU A 283 -16.81 11.08 -11.74
CA GLU A 283 -17.78 10.17 -11.11
C GLU A 283 -18.12 8.98 -12.00
N GLU A 284 -18.26 9.19 -13.32
CA GLU A 284 -18.60 8.13 -14.25
C GLU A 284 -17.42 7.15 -14.41
N MET A 285 -16.22 7.65 -14.48
CA MET A 285 -15.00 6.84 -14.50
C MET A 285 -14.90 5.96 -13.25
N ILE A 286 -15.10 6.52 -12.06
CA ILE A 286 -15.04 5.76 -10.80
C ILE A 286 -16.19 4.76 -10.68
N TYR A 287 -17.40 5.10 -11.12
CA TYR A 287 -18.51 4.16 -11.18
C TYR A 287 -18.15 2.94 -12.05
N ASN A 288 -17.64 3.17 -13.26
CA ASN A 288 -17.27 2.09 -14.17
C ASN A 288 -16.08 1.26 -13.66
N LEU A 289 -15.11 1.88 -13.00
CA LEU A 289 -14.01 1.16 -12.37
C LEU A 289 -14.50 0.26 -11.24
N THR A 290 -15.38 0.76 -10.37
CA THR A 290 -15.98 -0.01 -9.27
C THR A 290 -16.75 -1.21 -9.80
N LYS A 291 -17.59 -0.98 -10.81
CA LYS A 291 -18.35 -2.03 -11.50
C LYS A 291 -17.45 -3.07 -12.14
N SER A 292 -16.40 -2.63 -12.84
CA SER A 292 -15.44 -3.53 -13.48
C SER A 292 -14.73 -4.44 -12.47
N ILE A 293 -14.36 -3.93 -11.30
CA ILE A 293 -13.76 -4.74 -10.24
C ILE A 293 -14.77 -5.73 -9.68
N TYR A 294 -16.01 -5.31 -9.41
CA TYR A 294 -17.08 -6.15 -8.87
C TYR A 294 -17.40 -7.35 -9.77
N GLU A 295 -17.54 -7.11 -11.07
CA GLU A 295 -18.06 -8.09 -12.03
C GLU A 295 -16.99 -9.12 -12.49
N ASN A 296 -15.70 -8.95 -12.16
CA ASN A 296 -14.61 -9.73 -12.75
C ASN A 296 -13.78 -10.54 -11.75
N LYS A 297 -14.39 -10.98 -10.64
CA LYS A 297 -13.68 -11.78 -9.61
C LYS A 297 -12.95 -12.99 -10.20
N GLU A 298 -13.65 -13.78 -11.03
CA GLU A 298 -13.08 -15.00 -11.63
C GLU A 298 -11.84 -14.70 -12.50
N TYR A 299 -11.85 -13.58 -13.23
CA TYR A 299 -10.67 -13.13 -13.96
C TYR A 299 -9.52 -12.80 -13.02
N PHE A 300 -9.79 -12.08 -11.93
CA PHE A 300 -8.74 -11.68 -10.97
C PHE A 300 -8.14 -12.88 -10.23
N GLU A 301 -8.91 -13.93 -9.96
CA GLU A 301 -8.39 -15.19 -9.40
C GLU A 301 -7.34 -15.83 -10.33
N GLY A 302 -7.49 -15.65 -11.63
CA GLY A 302 -6.50 -16.05 -12.63
C GLY A 302 -5.27 -15.11 -12.71
N VAL A 303 -5.43 -13.85 -12.30
CA VAL A 303 -4.34 -12.86 -12.29
C VAL A 303 -3.39 -13.09 -11.12
N HIS A 304 -3.92 -13.29 -9.91
CA HIS A 304 -3.12 -13.49 -8.71
C HIS A 304 -3.87 -14.32 -7.67
N SER A 305 -3.20 -15.32 -7.08
CA SER A 305 -3.80 -16.26 -6.13
C SER A 305 -4.42 -15.63 -4.89
N SER A 306 -3.97 -14.43 -4.49
CA SER A 306 -4.55 -13.71 -3.35
C SER A 306 -6.02 -13.31 -3.55
N PHE A 307 -6.50 -13.26 -4.79
CA PHE A 307 -7.90 -12.97 -5.08
C PHE A 307 -8.87 -14.07 -4.65
N ALA A 308 -8.38 -15.24 -4.25
CA ALA A 308 -9.23 -16.26 -3.61
C ALA A 308 -9.92 -15.73 -2.34
N GLU A 309 -9.31 -14.75 -1.65
CA GLU A 309 -9.89 -14.07 -0.47
C GLU A 309 -10.68 -12.80 -0.81
N PHE A 310 -10.72 -12.39 -2.07
CA PHE A 310 -11.50 -11.24 -2.48
C PHE A 310 -12.98 -11.60 -2.59
N ASP A 311 -13.82 -10.89 -1.84
CA ASP A 311 -15.26 -10.99 -1.92
C ASP A 311 -15.86 -9.68 -2.45
N PRO A 312 -16.37 -9.67 -3.70
CA PRO A 312 -16.99 -8.48 -4.28
C PRO A 312 -18.16 -7.96 -3.45
N ASP A 313 -18.92 -8.83 -2.80
CA ASP A 313 -20.12 -8.45 -2.03
C ASP A 313 -19.78 -7.68 -0.73
N THR A 314 -18.50 -7.63 -0.36
CA THR A 314 -18.01 -6.86 0.81
C THR A 314 -16.98 -5.79 0.45
N MET A 315 -16.73 -5.55 -0.86
CA MET A 315 -15.69 -4.62 -1.28
C MET A 315 -15.97 -3.14 -0.94
N ASN A 316 -17.19 -2.80 -0.54
CA ASN A 316 -17.56 -1.49 0.01
C ASN A 316 -17.24 -1.36 1.51
N GLU A 317 -16.92 -2.45 2.19
CA GLU A 317 -16.57 -2.48 3.59
C GLU A 317 -15.04 -2.40 3.78
N GLY A 318 -14.58 -1.97 4.96
CA GLY A 318 -13.15 -1.91 5.27
C GLY A 318 -12.34 -0.93 4.42
N THR A 319 -13.00 0.02 3.76
CA THR A 319 -12.35 1.02 2.90
C THR A 319 -11.55 2.06 3.67
N ALA A 320 -11.65 2.06 5.00
CA ALA A 320 -10.93 2.92 5.93
C ALA A 320 -11.27 4.41 5.85
N ILE A 321 -11.54 4.95 4.67
CA ILE A 321 -11.92 6.34 4.40
C ILE A 321 -13.22 6.39 3.61
N ALA A 322 -13.82 7.58 3.52
CA ALA A 322 -15.09 7.77 2.80
C ALA A 322 -14.98 7.34 1.33
N LEU A 323 -16.04 6.72 0.83
CA LEU A 323 -16.15 6.34 -0.57
C LEU A 323 -16.25 7.55 -1.50
N HIS A 324 -15.78 7.37 -2.72
CA HIS A 324 -16.02 8.33 -3.80
C HIS A 324 -17.50 8.23 -4.26
N PRO A 325 -18.15 9.35 -4.62
CA PRO A 325 -19.55 9.34 -5.06
C PRO A 325 -19.86 8.34 -6.19
N GLY A 326 -18.95 8.16 -7.16
CA GLY A 326 -19.10 7.17 -8.23
C GLY A 326 -19.14 5.73 -7.72
N ALA A 327 -18.31 5.40 -6.72
CA ALA A 327 -18.33 4.09 -6.08
C ALA A 327 -19.60 3.89 -5.25
N GLU A 328 -20.00 4.89 -4.45
CA GLU A 328 -21.25 4.84 -3.68
C GLU A 328 -22.46 4.62 -4.59
N ARG A 329 -22.53 5.30 -5.74
CA ARG A 329 -23.61 5.15 -6.71
C ARG A 329 -23.74 3.70 -7.18
N PHE A 330 -22.62 3.08 -7.53
CA PHE A 330 -22.61 1.68 -7.94
C PHE A 330 -23.08 0.76 -6.81
N TYR A 331 -22.56 0.91 -5.60
CA TYR A 331 -22.94 0.06 -4.45
C TYR A 331 -24.41 0.19 -4.08
N LYS A 332 -24.97 1.40 -4.13
CA LYS A 332 -26.42 1.63 -3.93
C LYS A 332 -27.28 0.96 -5.02
N GLU A 333 -26.82 1.01 -6.27
CA GLU A 333 -27.53 0.38 -7.39
C GLU A 333 -27.65 -1.14 -7.24
N ILE A 334 -26.59 -1.79 -6.76
CA ILE A 334 -26.56 -3.25 -6.56
C ILE A 334 -27.03 -3.70 -5.18
N GLY A 335 -27.40 -2.77 -4.30
CA GLY A 335 -27.96 -3.06 -2.98
C GLY A 335 -26.97 -3.44 -1.89
N LEU A 336 -25.70 -3.05 -2.04
CA LEU A 336 -24.67 -3.22 -1.01
C LEU A 336 -24.63 -2.04 -0.01
N MET A 337 -25.38 -0.96 -0.28
CA MET A 337 -25.52 0.21 0.60
C MET A 337 -26.97 0.68 0.65
#